data_26b2d219404b0fe084038ed5f132e3d6
#
_entry.id   26b2d219404b0fe084038ed5f132e3d6
#
_cell.length_a   1.000
_cell.length_b   1.000
_cell.length_c   1.000
_cell.angle_alpha   90.00
_cell.angle_beta   90.00
_cell.angle_gamma   90.00
#
_symmetry.space_group_name_H-M   'P 1'
#
loop_
_entity.id
_entity.type
_entity.pdbx_description
1 polymer ?
#
loop_
_entity_poly.entity_id
_entity_poly.type
_entity_poly.pdbx_seq_one_letter_code
_entity_poly.pdbx_strand_id
1 'polypeptide(L)'
;TLFRSEISEHYGVGVYICIVDDFGDYGYPDVATASYSIYHAQSLGYGSGRDGILLLLSMSNRKYATFVYGDKAEPIFPDGKLIKLENAFLDDFADDDWYDGFSDYLEGCASILSVDSGEFTWPQFLRHLGISFGIGLLLALIVCQLLKMKMRSVYRQAEASAYVTAEGLQLTRREDVFTHTTTARRKIERKSESSSSSDSSSFSGGGGHGRSGSF
;
A
#
# COMPACT_ATOMS: atom_id res chain seq x y z
N THR A 1 -25.26 -0.93 -17.07
CA THR A 1 -25.80 -1.28 -15.75
C THR A 1 -25.16 -0.41 -14.69
N LEU A 2 -25.97 0.11 -13.75
CA LEU A 2 -25.53 0.96 -12.65
C LEU A 2 -25.85 0.26 -11.32
N PHE A 3 -24.86 0.13 -10.46
CA PHE A 3 -25.00 -0.43 -9.11
C PHE A 3 -24.68 0.64 -8.06
N ARG A 4 -25.40 0.59 -6.93
CA ARG A 4 -25.15 1.40 -5.74
C ARG A 4 -24.80 0.50 -4.57
N SER A 5 -23.73 0.82 -3.84
CA SER A 5 -23.33 0.06 -2.67
C SER A 5 -24.07 0.52 -1.40
N GLU A 6 -24.37 -0.43 -0.50
CA GLU A 6 -24.93 -0.16 0.85
C GLU A 6 -23.96 0.65 1.74
N ILE A 7 -22.68 0.63 1.43
CA ILE A 7 -21.62 1.44 2.08
C ILE A 7 -22.00 2.92 2.07
N SER A 8 -22.72 3.37 1.03
CA SER A 8 -23.13 4.77 0.85
C SER A 8 -23.97 5.33 1.99
N GLU A 9 -24.82 4.52 2.61
CA GLU A 9 -25.68 4.97 3.71
C GLU A 9 -24.92 5.14 5.03
N HIS A 10 -23.92 4.28 5.24
CA HIS A 10 -23.15 4.28 6.47
C HIS A 10 -22.19 5.49 6.56
N TYR A 11 -21.50 5.81 5.47
CA TYR A 11 -20.49 6.88 5.45
C TYR A 11 -20.98 8.22 4.90
N GLY A 12 -22.18 8.27 4.35
CA GLY A 12 -22.75 9.47 3.74
C GLY A 12 -22.00 9.90 2.46
N VAL A 13 -21.34 8.94 1.79
CA VAL A 13 -20.65 9.10 0.51
C VAL A 13 -21.11 7.99 -0.43
N GLY A 14 -21.60 8.33 -1.61
CA GLY A 14 -22.11 7.36 -2.59
C GLY A 14 -20.98 6.57 -3.24
N VAL A 15 -21.07 5.24 -3.26
CA VAL A 15 -20.14 4.37 -3.99
C VAL A 15 -20.91 3.68 -5.12
N TYR A 16 -20.49 3.92 -6.36
CA TYR A 16 -21.20 3.47 -7.55
C TYR A 16 -20.29 2.73 -8.49
N ILE A 17 -20.86 1.75 -9.21
CA ILE A 17 -20.24 1.04 -10.33
C ILE A 17 -21.16 1.18 -11.52
N CYS A 18 -20.64 1.65 -12.64
CA CYS A 18 -21.36 1.74 -13.90
C CYS A 18 -20.61 0.95 -14.97
N ILE A 19 -21.30 0.05 -15.62
CA ILE A 19 -20.77 -0.79 -16.70
C ILE A 19 -21.50 -0.43 -17.98
N VAL A 20 -20.74 -0.03 -19.00
CA VAL A 20 -21.20 0.24 -20.36
C VAL A 20 -20.47 -0.68 -21.33
N ASP A 21 -21.07 -0.93 -22.48
CA ASP A 21 -20.40 -1.69 -23.53
C ASP A 21 -19.31 -0.84 -24.18
N ASP A 22 -19.72 0.26 -24.79
CA ASP A 22 -18.79 1.29 -25.30
C ASP A 22 -19.30 2.69 -24.93
N PHE A 23 -18.46 3.54 -24.35
CA PHE A 23 -18.81 4.93 -24.06
C PHE A 23 -18.99 5.74 -25.34
N GLY A 24 -18.34 5.34 -26.44
CA GLY A 24 -18.47 5.98 -27.75
C GLY A 24 -19.89 5.89 -28.33
N ASP A 25 -20.63 4.82 -28.05
CA ASP A 25 -22.02 4.64 -28.48
C ASP A 25 -22.97 5.69 -27.90
N TYR A 26 -22.58 6.27 -26.77
CA TYR A 26 -23.29 7.38 -26.10
C TYR A 26 -22.80 8.76 -26.53
N GLY A 27 -21.86 8.82 -27.48
CA GLY A 27 -21.32 10.07 -28.02
C GLY A 27 -20.24 10.74 -27.17
N TYR A 28 -19.66 10.04 -26.21
CA TYR A 28 -18.57 10.58 -25.39
C TYR A 28 -17.21 10.38 -26.07
N PRO A 29 -16.33 11.41 -26.06
CA PRO A 29 -15.03 11.34 -26.72
C PRO A 29 -14.01 10.47 -25.97
N ASP A 30 -14.16 10.35 -24.66
CA ASP A 30 -13.29 9.59 -23.78
C ASP A 30 -14.03 9.11 -22.53
N VAL A 31 -13.45 8.12 -21.85
CA VAL A 31 -14.06 7.49 -20.67
C VAL A 31 -14.16 8.44 -19.48
N ALA A 32 -13.24 9.42 -19.37
CA ALA A 32 -13.25 10.40 -18.29
C ALA A 32 -14.45 11.36 -18.46
N THR A 33 -14.66 11.89 -19.68
CA THR A 33 -15.85 12.71 -20.00
C THR A 33 -17.13 11.91 -19.82
N ALA A 34 -17.13 10.63 -20.17
CA ALA A 34 -18.27 9.75 -19.95
C ALA A 34 -18.61 9.61 -18.46
N SER A 35 -17.61 9.35 -17.61
CA SER A 35 -17.81 9.21 -16.16
C SER A 35 -18.39 10.45 -15.52
N TYR A 36 -17.84 11.64 -15.84
CA TYR A 36 -18.37 12.94 -15.44
C TYR A 36 -19.83 13.12 -15.85
N SER A 37 -20.11 12.88 -17.14
CA SER A 37 -21.44 13.10 -17.70
C SER A 37 -22.48 12.15 -17.11
N ILE A 38 -22.14 10.89 -16.94
CA ILE A 38 -23.01 9.87 -16.33
C ILE A 38 -23.30 10.24 -14.87
N TYR A 39 -22.28 10.63 -14.10
CA TYR A 39 -22.45 11.01 -12.72
C TYR A 39 -23.47 12.14 -12.56
N HIS A 40 -23.36 13.17 -13.39
CA HIS A 40 -24.26 14.32 -13.34
C HIS A 40 -25.64 14.03 -13.92
N ALA A 41 -25.72 13.32 -15.05
CA ALA A 41 -26.99 12.98 -15.70
C ALA A 41 -27.86 12.07 -14.84
N GLN A 42 -27.26 11.10 -14.16
CA GLN A 42 -27.97 10.18 -13.26
C GLN A 42 -28.17 10.75 -11.85
N SER A 43 -27.74 12.00 -11.61
CA SER A 43 -27.82 12.66 -10.31
C SER A 43 -27.23 11.79 -9.18
N LEU A 44 -26.09 11.13 -9.44
CA LEU A 44 -25.40 10.28 -8.47
C LEU A 44 -24.84 11.13 -7.30
N GLY A 45 -24.50 10.45 -6.22
CA GLY A 45 -23.98 11.05 -5.01
C GLY A 45 -24.96 10.96 -3.83
N TYR A 46 -24.45 11.12 -2.62
CA TYR A 46 -25.21 11.06 -1.38
C TYR A 46 -25.44 12.47 -0.83
N GLY A 47 -26.66 12.70 -0.33
CA GLY A 47 -27.02 13.98 0.29
C GLY A 47 -27.13 15.16 -0.69
N SER A 48 -27.23 16.37 -0.13
CA SER A 48 -27.37 17.62 -0.91
C SER A 48 -26.08 18.01 -1.65
N GLY A 49 -24.91 17.59 -1.14
CA GLY A 49 -23.60 17.82 -1.77
C GLY A 49 -23.31 16.85 -2.93
N ARG A 50 -24.14 15.83 -3.07
CA ARG A 50 -23.94 14.76 -4.07
C ARG A 50 -22.55 14.16 -3.97
N ASP A 51 -22.13 13.87 -2.72
CA ASP A 51 -20.82 13.34 -2.43
C ASP A 51 -20.72 11.86 -2.86
N GLY A 52 -19.69 11.50 -3.63
CA GLY A 52 -19.54 10.12 -4.05
C GLY A 52 -18.36 9.85 -4.98
N ILE A 53 -18.16 8.56 -5.20
CA ILE A 53 -17.21 8.01 -6.15
C ILE A 53 -17.92 7.08 -7.14
N LEU A 54 -17.58 7.17 -8.41
CA LEU A 54 -18.08 6.33 -9.50
C LEU A 54 -16.91 5.61 -10.16
N LEU A 55 -16.99 4.29 -10.27
CA LEU A 55 -16.19 3.48 -11.18
C LEU A 55 -16.99 3.24 -12.45
N LEU A 56 -16.51 3.76 -13.58
CA LEU A 56 -17.06 3.48 -14.90
C LEU A 56 -16.15 2.48 -15.61
N LEU A 57 -16.74 1.39 -16.10
CA LEU A 57 -16.08 0.40 -16.94
C LEU A 57 -16.69 0.41 -18.34
N SER A 58 -15.86 0.45 -19.35
CA SER A 58 -16.22 0.28 -20.75
C SER A 58 -15.63 -1.02 -21.27
N MET A 59 -16.50 -1.99 -21.52
CA MET A 59 -16.11 -3.39 -21.74
C MET A 59 -15.45 -3.61 -23.09
N SER A 60 -16.01 -3.06 -24.17
CA SER A 60 -15.54 -3.29 -25.54
C SER A 60 -14.13 -2.78 -25.79
N ASN A 61 -13.76 -1.66 -25.18
CA ASN A 61 -12.45 -1.04 -25.37
C ASN A 61 -11.53 -1.15 -24.14
N ARG A 62 -11.95 -1.93 -23.12
CA ARG A 62 -11.22 -2.21 -21.88
C ARG A 62 -10.66 -0.94 -21.23
N LYS A 63 -11.53 0.05 -21.05
CA LYS A 63 -11.19 1.33 -20.40
C LYS A 63 -12.00 1.52 -19.14
N TYR A 64 -11.40 2.18 -18.18
CA TYR A 64 -12.07 2.56 -16.94
C TYR A 64 -11.86 4.04 -16.63
N ALA A 65 -12.73 4.56 -15.80
CA ALA A 65 -12.53 5.84 -15.11
C ALA A 65 -13.09 5.78 -13.70
N THR A 66 -12.33 6.29 -12.76
CA THR A 66 -12.81 6.62 -11.42
C THR A 66 -13.11 8.12 -11.39
N PHE A 67 -14.28 8.49 -10.92
CA PHE A 67 -14.68 9.89 -10.79
C PHE A 67 -15.19 10.17 -9.37
N VAL A 68 -14.63 11.18 -8.73
CA VAL A 68 -14.98 11.61 -7.38
C VAL A 68 -15.59 13.00 -7.44
N TYR A 69 -16.68 13.20 -6.71
CA TYR A 69 -17.40 14.48 -6.67
C TYR A 69 -17.94 14.75 -5.28
N GLY A 70 -17.89 16.04 -4.89
CA GLY A 70 -18.50 16.59 -3.69
C GLY A 70 -17.53 16.95 -2.58
N ASP A 71 -17.91 17.94 -1.78
CA ASP A 71 -17.05 18.56 -0.76
C ASP A 71 -16.54 17.58 0.31
N LYS A 72 -17.31 16.51 0.56
CA LYS A 72 -16.88 15.45 1.49
C LYS A 72 -16.05 14.39 0.80
N ALA A 73 -16.40 13.97 -0.42
CA ALA A 73 -15.75 12.87 -1.10
C ALA A 73 -14.35 13.25 -1.60
N GLU A 74 -14.16 14.46 -2.14
CA GLU A 74 -12.87 14.89 -2.70
C GLU A 74 -11.69 14.83 -1.71
N PRO A 75 -11.80 15.32 -0.46
CA PRO A 75 -10.71 15.21 0.49
C PRO A 75 -10.47 13.77 0.98
N ILE A 76 -11.49 12.91 0.95
CA ILE A 76 -11.39 11.50 1.35
C ILE A 76 -10.64 10.67 0.31
N PHE A 77 -10.84 10.94 -0.98
CA PHE A 77 -10.27 10.23 -2.12
C PHE A 77 -9.25 11.07 -2.91
N PRO A 78 -8.15 11.55 -2.31
CA PRO A 78 -7.09 12.22 -3.06
C PRO A 78 -6.42 11.27 -4.04
N ASP A 79 -5.75 11.81 -5.08
CA ASP A 79 -5.09 11.02 -6.14
C ASP A 79 -4.24 9.86 -5.62
N GLY A 80 -3.51 10.06 -4.52
CA GLY A 80 -2.68 9.01 -3.94
C GLY A 80 -3.45 7.81 -3.38
N LYS A 81 -4.70 8.03 -2.92
CA LYS A 81 -5.59 6.94 -2.49
C LYS A 81 -6.26 6.29 -3.70
N LEU A 82 -6.62 7.08 -4.73
CA LEU A 82 -7.17 6.55 -5.98
C LEU A 82 -6.19 5.62 -6.69
N ILE A 83 -4.91 5.99 -6.78
CA ILE A 83 -3.87 5.12 -7.35
C ILE A 83 -3.79 3.77 -6.61
N LYS A 84 -3.86 3.78 -5.28
CA LYS A 84 -3.83 2.54 -4.50
C LYS A 84 -5.08 1.69 -4.72
N LEU A 85 -6.23 2.34 -4.82
CA LEU A 85 -7.50 1.70 -5.10
C LEU A 85 -7.49 1.04 -6.49
N GLU A 86 -7.01 1.77 -7.50
CA GLU A 86 -6.88 1.26 -8.87
C GLU A 86 -5.95 0.05 -8.95
N ASN A 87 -4.79 0.11 -8.31
CA ASN A 87 -3.83 -1.01 -8.27
C ASN A 87 -4.38 -2.26 -7.57
N ALA A 88 -5.44 -2.14 -6.78
CA ALA A 88 -6.04 -3.29 -6.11
C ALA A 88 -6.93 -4.10 -7.07
N PHE A 89 -7.68 -3.44 -7.97
CA PHE A 89 -8.66 -4.12 -8.82
C PHE A 89 -8.25 -4.27 -10.29
N LEU A 90 -7.19 -3.57 -10.75
CA LEU A 90 -6.84 -3.58 -12.18
C LEU A 90 -6.28 -4.92 -12.65
N ASP A 91 -5.51 -5.60 -11.82
CA ASP A 91 -4.94 -6.91 -12.15
C ASP A 91 -6.06 -7.95 -12.33
N ASP A 92 -7.08 -7.92 -11.46
CA ASP A 92 -8.24 -8.82 -11.56
C ASP A 92 -9.05 -8.54 -12.82
N PHE A 93 -9.30 -7.27 -13.15
CA PHE A 93 -9.99 -6.91 -14.39
C PHE A 93 -9.17 -7.26 -15.64
N ALA A 94 -7.84 -7.21 -15.58
CA ALA A 94 -6.97 -7.64 -16.68
C ALA A 94 -7.08 -9.14 -16.93
N ASP A 95 -7.28 -9.93 -15.88
CA ASP A 95 -7.45 -11.38 -15.92
C ASP A 95 -8.91 -11.83 -16.13
N ASP A 96 -9.84 -10.88 -16.35
CA ASP A 96 -11.30 -11.10 -16.47
C ASP A 96 -11.96 -11.66 -15.21
N ASP A 97 -11.32 -11.50 -14.04
CA ASP A 97 -11.92 -11.85 -12.75
C ASP A 97 -12.76 -10.68 -12.20
N TRP A 98 -13.96 -10.58 -12.75
CA TRP A 98 -14.88 -9.47 -12.45
C TRP A 98 -15.36 -9.46 -11.01
N TYR A 99 -15.53 -10.64 -10.39
CA TYR A 99 -16.05 -10.73 -9.03
C TYR A 99 -15.01 -10.18 -8.02
N ASP A 100 -13.77 -10.64 -8.13
CA ASP A 100 -12.71 -10.21 -7.21
C ASP A 100 -12.36 -8.74 -7.45
N GLY A 101 -12.27 -8.29 -8.70
CA GLY A 101 -12.03 -6.88 -9.02
C GLY A 101 -13.11 -5.91 -8.48
N PHE A 102 -14.41 -6.28 -8.57
CA PHE A 102 -15.45 -5.46 -7.95
C PHE A 102 -15.43 -5.54 -6.42
N SER A 103 -15.11 -6.69 -5.86
CA SER A 103 -14.97 -6.85 -4.41
C SER A 103 -13.83 -5.98 -3.88
N ASP A 104 -12.69 -5.99 -4.55
CA ASP A 104 -11.52 -5.19 -4.20
C ASP A 104 -11.79 -3.68 -4.31
N TYR A 105 -12.52 -3.26 -5.35
CA TYR A 105 -12.97 -1.87 -5.45
C TYR A 105 -13.85 -1.47 -4.26
N LEU A 106 -14.85 -2.29 -3.91
CA LEU A 106 -15.79 -1.99 -2.82
C LEU A 106 -15.10 -2.03 -1.45
N GLU A 107 -14.25 -3.03 -1.20
CA GLU A 107 -13.48 -3.14 0.05
C GLU A 107 -12.47 -2.00 0.17
N GLY A 108 -11.82 -1.62 -0.92
CA GLY A 108 -10.92 -0.49 -0.98
C GLY A 108 -11.62 0.83 -0.66
N CYS A 109 -12.80 1.08 -1.25
CA CYS A 109 -13.62 2.23 -0.93
C CYS A 109 -14.05 2.23 0.55
N ALA A 110 -14.51 1.09 1.08
CA ALA A 110 -14.90 0.95 2.48
C ALA A 110 -13.73 1.20 3.43
N SER A 111 -12.54 0.68 3.10
CA SER A 111 -11.32 0.91 3.87
C SER A 111 -10.93 2.39 3.91
N ILE A 112 -10.99 3.08 2.78
CA ILE A 112 -10.68 4.51 2.69
C ILE A 112 -11.67 5.34 3.51
N LEU A 113 -12.97 5.02 3.40
CA LEU A 113 -14.04 5.70 4.12
C LEU A 113 -13.97 5.45 5.63
N SER A 114 -13.63 4.24 6.07
CA SER A 114 -13.53 3.90 7.50
C SER A 114 -12.39 4.62 8.19
N VAL A 115 -11.27 4.83 7.51
CA VAL A 115 -10.13 5.58 8.07
C VAL A 115 -10.47 7.05 8.26
N ASP A 116 -11.21 7.65 7.33
CA ASP A 116 -11.57 9.06 7.39
C ASP A 116 -12.71 9.34 8.39
N SER A 117 -13.64 8.41 8.57
CA SER A 117 -14.68 8.49 9.58
C SER A 117 -14.18 8.31 11.02
N GLY A 118 -12.91 8.01 11.20
CA GLY A 118 -12.32 7.73 12.50
C GLY A 118 -12.76 6.39 13.12
N GLU A 119 -13.49 5.58 12.36
CA GLU A 119 -13.84 4.22 12.76
C GLU A 119 -12.66 3.27 12.58
N PHE A 120 -11.77 3.27 13.58
CA PHE A 120 -10.66 2.34 13.63
C PHE A 120 -11.17 0.93 13.88
N THR A 121 -11.16 0.09 12.85
CA THR A 121 -11.63 -1.31 12.94
C THR A 121 -10.58 -2.17 13.67
N TRP A 122 -10.65 -2.18 14.99
CA TRP A 122 -9.80 -2.96 15.90
C TRP A 122 -9.58 -4.43 15.50
N PRO A 123 -10.60 -5.18 15.03
CA PRO A 123 -10.42 -6.61 14.72
C PRO A 123 -9.53 -6.85 13.49
N GLN A 124 -9.60 -6.02 12.46
CA GLN A 124 -8.72 -6.16 11.29
C GLN A 124 -7.29 -5.79 11.62
N PHE A 125 -7.07 -4.68 12.35
CA PHE A 125 -5.75 -4.27 12.81
C PHE A 125 -5.09 -5.32 13.70
N LEU A 126 -5.83 -5.90 14.68
CA LEU A 126 -5.33 -6.97 15.55
C LEU A 126 -4.94 -8.23 14.76
N ARG A 127 -5.70 -8.58 13.73
CA ARG A 127 -5.39 -9.75 12.88
C ARG A 127 -4.08 -9.54 12.10
N HIS A 128 -3.90 -8.39 11.46
CA HIS A 128 -2.66 -8.07 10.74
C HIS A 128 -1.47 -7.89 11.68
N LEU A 129 -1.66 -7.25 12.83
CA LEU A 129 -0.65 -7.11 13.87
C LEU A 129 -0.21 -8.49 14.41
N GLY A 130 -1.15 -9.39 14.65
CA GLY A 130 -0.88 -10.75 15.13
C GLY A 130 -0.06 -11.56 14.13
N ILE A 131 -0.40 -11.49 12.85
CA ILE A 131 0.34 -12.17 11.77
C ILE A 131 1.75 -11.60 11.64
N SER A 132 1.89 -10.27 11.60
CA SER A 132 3.19 -9.59 11.49
C SER A 132 4.09 -9.88 12.69
N PHE A 133 3.52 -9.87 13.90
CA PHE A 133 4.25 -10.18 15.13
C PHE A 133 4.70 -11.65 15.16
N GLY A 134 3.85 -12.58 14.72
CA GLY A 134 4.18 -14.01 14.61
C GLY A 134 5.34 -14.26 13.67
N ILE A 135 5.32 -13.68 12.47
CA ILE A 135 6.39 -13.79 11.49
C ILE A 135 7.68 -13.17 12.01
N GLY A 136 7.60 -11.97 12.61
CA GLY A 136 8.77 -11.28 13.19
C GLY A 136 9.43 -12.07 14.31
N LEU A 137 8.63 -12.67 15.22
CA LEU A 137 9.12 -13.49 16.31
C LEU A 137 9.79 -14.77 15.80
N LEU A 138 9.22 -15.40 14.77
CA LEU A 138 9.78 -16.60 14.16
C LEU A 138 11.13 -16.31 13.49
N LEU A 139 11.25 -15.22 12.75
CA LEU A 139 12.50 -14.76 12.15
C LEU A 139 13.55 -14.42 13.23
N ALA A 140 13.15 -13.76 14.31
CA ALA A 140 14.05 -13.43 15.41
C ALA A 140 14.61 -14.69 16.08
N LEU A 141 13.77 -15.71 16.32
CA LEU A 141 14.19 -16.99 16.86
C LEU A 141 15.19 -17.72 15.94
N ILE A 142 14.96 -17.72 14.62
CA ILE A 142 15.89 -18.30 13.64
C ILE A 142 17.24 -17.60 13.71
N VAL A 143 17.27 -16.27 13.71
CA VAL A 143 18.50 -15.48 13.78
C VAL A 143 19.23 -15.74 15.13
N CYS A 144 18.50 -15.78 16.24
CA CYS A 144 19.09 -16.11 17.54
C CYS A 144 19.69 -17.52 17.56
N GLN A 145 19.05 -18.51 16.95
CA GLN A 145 19.58 -19.88 16.84
C GLN A 145 20.84 -19.92 15.98
N LEU A 146 20.88 -19.20 14.86
CA LEU A 146 22.05 -19.12 13.98
C LEU A 146 23.25 -18.45 14.70
N LEU A 147 22.99 -17.36 15.44
CA LEU A 147 24.02 -16.70 16.24
C LEU A 147 24.53 -17.59 17.37
N LYS A 148 23.64 -18.31 18.05
CA LYS A 148 24.01 -19.26 19.11
C LYS A 148 24.86 -20.42 18.58
N MET A 149 24.56 -20.91 17.36
CA MET A 149 25.40 -21.94 16.71
C MET A 149 26.80 -21.39 16.36
N LYS A 150 26.90 -20.14 15.88
CA LYS A 150 28.19 -19.49 15.60
C LYS A 150 29.00 -19.24 16.88
N MET A 151 28.35 -18.91 17.98
CA MET A 151 29.05 -18.70 19.27
C MET A 151 29.48 -19.99 19.95
N ARG A 152 28.94 -21.15 19.57
CA ARG A 152 29.38 -22.45 20.09
C ARG A 152 30.77 -22.90 19.57
N SER A 153 31.29 -22.26 18.52
CA SER A 153 32.61 -22.55 17.98
C SER A 153 33.78 -21.88 18.73
N VAL A 154 33.49 -21.01 19.70
CA VAL A 154 34.53 -20.57 20.63
C VAL A 154 34.65 -21.59 21.72
N TYR A 155 35.26 -22.74 21.36
CA TYR A 155 35.82 -23.65 22.36
C TYR A 155 36.90 -22.91 23.08
N ARG A 156 36.71 -22.63 24.39
CA ARG A 156 37.83 -22.23 25.26
C ARG A 156 38.88 -23.32 25.15
N GLN A 157 39.92 -23.04 24.41
CA GLN A 157 41.08 -23.91 24.38
C GLN A 157 41.62 -23.95 25.80
N ALA A 158 41.36 -25.03 26.53
CA ALA A 158 41.84 -25.27 27.86
C ALA A 158 43.38 -25.45 27.88
N GLU A 159 44.00 -25.45 26.70
CA GLU A 159 45.42 -25.65 26.48
C GLU A 159 46.27 -24.38 26.62
N ALA A 160 45.66 -23.20 26.87
CA ALA A 160 46.46 -22.01 27.21
C ALA A 160 47.29 -22.19 28.49
N SER A 161 46.89 -23.10 29.37
CA SER A 161 47.65 -23.47 30.55
C SER A 161 48.94 -24.30 30.22
N ALA A 162 49.03 -24.89 29.02
CA ALA A 162 50.21 -25.65 28.60
C ALA A 162 51.38 -24.75 28.18
N TYR A 163 51.12 -23.47 27.95
CA TYR A 163 52.13 -22.47 27.59
C TYR A 163 52.61 -21.63 28.77
N VAL A 164 52.02 -21.82 29.94
CA VAL A 164 52.46 -21.14 31.16
C VAL A 164 53.43 -22.08 31.89
N THR A 165 54.68 -21.66 31.99
CA THR A 165 55.70 -22.38 32.80
C THR A 165 55.25 -22.38 34.26
N ALA A 166 55.68 -23.41 35.01
CA ALA A 166 55.32 -23.65 36.43
C ALA A 166 55.60 -22.44 37.36
N GLU A 167 56.40 -21.50 36.94
CA GLU A 167 56.76 -20.26 37.65
C GLU A 167 55.89 -19.06 37.30
N GLY A 168 54.87 -19.21 36.41
CA GLY A 168 53.99 -18.11 35.97
C GLY A 168 54.67 -17.12 35.03
N LEU A 169 53.92 -16.13 34.58
CA LEU A 169 54.39 -15.04 33.71
C LEU A 169 55.18 -14.02 34.50
N GLN A 170 56.51 -14.04 34.38
CA GLN A 170 57.38 -13.00 34.98
C GLN A 170 57.52 -11.83 33.99
N LEU A 171 56.81 -10.75 34.23
CA LEU A 171 56.90 -9.51 33.46
C LEU A 171 58.03 -8.66 34.06
N THR A 172 59.13 -8.51 33.31
CA THR A 172 60.26 -7.60 33.69
C THR A 172 59.90 -6.12 33.57
N ARG A 173 58.90 -5.77 32.78
CA ARG A 173 58.38 -4.41 32.62
C ARG A 173 56.89 -4.43 32.27
N ARG A 174 56.09 -3.71 33.00
CA ARG A 174 54.64 -3.55 32.75
C ARG A 174 54.39 -2.08 32.42
N GLU A 175 54.41 -1.76 31.14
CA GLU A 175 54.03 -0.45 30.58
C GLU A 175 52.94 -0.60 29.58
N ASP A 176 51.90 0.21 29.72
CA ASP A 176 50.78 0.28 28.79
C ASP A 176 51.03 1.50 27.90
N VAL A 177 51.47 1.27 26.65
CA VAL A 177 51.78 2.33 25.71
C VAL A 177 50.69 2.38 24.67
N PHE A 178 49.86 3.44 24.74
CA PHE A 178 48.86 3.71 23.70
C PHE A 178 49.58 4.13 22.39
N THR A 179 49.41 3.32 21.34
CA THR A 179 50.14 3.54 20.09
C THR A 179 49.41 4.40 19.10
N HIS A 180 48.14 4.16 18.83
CA HIS A 180 47.29 5.03 17.98
C HIS A 180 45.85 4.54 17.90
N THR A 181 44.94 5.45 17.52
CA THR A 181 43.57 5.11 17.20
C THR A 181 43.36 5.28 15.71
N THR A 182 42.89 4.22 15.02
CA THR A 182 42.52 4.29 13.61
C THR A 182 40.99 4.41 13.48
N THR A 183 40.54 5.53 12.93
CA THR A 183 39.10 5.76 12.69
C THR A 183 38.83 5.65 11.20
N ALA A 184 38.11 4.60 10.78
CA ALA A 184 37.64 4.45 9.41
C ALA A 184 36.20 4.97 9.27
N ARG A 185 35.99 5.99 8.45
CA ARG A 185 34.66 6.50 8.09
C ARG A 185 34.28 6.01 6.72
N ARG A 186 33.17 5.28 6.62
CA ARG A 186 32.58 4.85 5.34
C ARG A 186 31.29 5.64 5.09
N LYS A 187 31.24 6.36 3.97
CA LYS A 187 30.03 7.05 3.52
C LYS A 187 29.05 6.02 2.95
N ILE A 188 27.83 5.97 3.49
CA ILE A 188 26.76 5.13 2.99
C ILE A 188 26.00 5.92 1.93
N GLU A 189 26.07 5.48 0.68
CA GLU A 189 25.25 6.04 -0.41
C GLU A 189 23.86 5.42 -0.37
N ARG A 190 22.84 6.26 -0.31
CA ARG A 190 21.43 5.83 -0.45
C ARG A 190 21.11 5.69 -1.93
N LYS A 191 20.73 4.48 -2.32
CA LYS A 191 20.22 4.18 -3.66
C LYS A 191 18.80 4.71 -3.76
N SER A 192 18.55 5.62 -4.70
CA SER A 192 17.21 6.06 -5.06
C SER A 192 16.57 5.01 -5.96
N GLU A 193 15.47 4.42 -5.52
CA GLU A 193 14.66 3.55 -6.36
C GLU A 193 13.79 4.40 -7.28
N SER A 194 13.90 4.13 -8.57
CA SER A 194 13.04 4.71 -9.59
C SER A 194 11.75 3.91 -9.67
N SER A 195 10.63 4.55 -9.36
CA SER A 195 9.30 3.99 -9.56
C SER A 195 8.96 3.97 -11.05
N SER A 196 8.58 2.80 -11.55
CA SER A 196 7.95 2.65 -12.87
C SER A 196 6.54 3.24 -12.81
N SER A 197 6.28 4.28 -13.60
CA SER A 197 4.97 4.89 -13.74
C SER A 197 4.09 4.06 -14.67
N SER A 198 2.99 3.52 -14.16
CA SER A 198 1.86 3.09 -14.99
C SER A 198 1.20 4.33 -15.62
N ASP A 199 0.85 4.23 -16.90
CA ASP A 199 0.36 5.34 -17.73
C ASP A 199 -1.12 5.61 -17.45
N SER A 200 -1.42 6.13 -16.25
CA SER A 200 -2.74 6.59 -15.85
C SER A 200 -2.77 8.10 -15.72
N SER A 201 -3.74 8.75 -16.38
CA SER A 201 -3.93 10.20 -16.33
C SER A 201 -4.96 10.58 -15.28
N SER A 202 -4.67 11.65 -14.52
CA SER A 202 -5.65 12.30 -13.65
C SER A 202 -6.41 13.39 -14.42
N PHE A 203 -7.70 13.57 -14.12
CA PHE A 203 -8.50 14.64 -14.68
C PHE A 203 -9.28 15.38 -13.59
N SER A 204 -9.50 16.67 -13.80
CA SER A 204 -10.28 17.51 -12.90
C SER A 204 -11.12 18.49 -13.73
N GLY A 205 -12.40 18.62 -13.38
CA GLY A 205 -13.31 19.52 -14.05
C GLY A 205 -14.69 19.53 -13.39
N GLY A 206 -15.37 20.68 -13.41
CA GLY A 206 -16.76 20.78 -12.97
C GLY A 206 -17.03 20.47 -11.49
N GLY A 207 -16.04 20.65 -10.62
CA GLY A 207 -16.18 20.43 -9.17
C GLY A 207 -15.98 18.98 -8.72
N GLY A 208 -15.28 18.17 -9.52
CA GLY A 208 -14.87 16.82 -9.16
C GLY A 208 -13.50 16.47 -9.74
N HIS A 209 -12.91 15.37 -9.29
CA HIS A 209 -11.67 14.84 -9.84
C HIS A 209 -11.74 13.34 -10.01
N GLY A 210 -10.83 12.79 -10.77
CA GLY A 210 -10.79 11.35 -11.00
C GLY A 210 -9.58 10.92 -11.80
N ARG A 211 -9.53 9.64 -12.09
CA ARG A 211 -8.48 9.00 -12.87
C ARG A 211 -9.09 8.08 -13.91
N SER A 212 -8.36 7.87 -14.99
CA SER A 212 -8.77 6.99 -16.07
C SER A 212 -7.58 6.26 -16.67
N GLY A 213 -7.81 5.08 -17.20
CA GLY A 213 -6.80 4.26 -17.85
C GLY A 213 -7.41 3.09 -18.61
N SER A 214 -6.60 2.10 -18.92
CA SER A 214 -6.98 0.82 -19.51
C SER A 214 -6.53 -0.32 -18.61
N PHE A 215 -7.22 -1.44 -18.72
CA PHE A 215 -6.97 -2.68 -18.02
C PHE A 215 -6.90 -3.86 -18.96
#